data_6759198b69bb5ef0b5ae360c6b71c3c4
#
_entry.id   6759198b69bb5ef0b5ae360c6b71c3c4
#
_cell.length_a   1.000
_cell.length_b   1.000
_cell.length_c   1.000
_cell.angle_alpha   90.00
_cell.angle_beta   90.00
_cell.angle_gamma   90.00
#
_symmetry.space_group_name_H-M   'P 1'
#
loop_
_entity.id
_entity.type
_entity.pdbx_description
1 polymer ?
#
loop_
_entity_poly.entity_id
_entity_poly.type
_entity_poly.pdbx_seq_one_letter_code
_entity_poly.pdbx_strand_id
1 'polypeptide(L)'
;MNAQTLPMPALKHVCDLAVTISAPVEVGVTPMGLRRMIPITGGVISGPLIQGRVVSGGADHQLIVADGTTAHLDARYVVETHDGVRLYVHNTALRFASKEDSLRIMQGQPVDPNAVYFRCQPHLE
;
A
#
# COMPACT_ATOMS: atom_id res chain seq x y z
N MET A 1 18.99 19.52 -37.53
CA MET A 1 18.96 18.55 -36.43
C MET A 1 17.72 17.67 -36.59
N ASN A 2 17.93 16.39 -36.67
CA ASN A 2 16.81 15.46 -36.78
C ASN A 2 16.16 15.26 -35.43
N ALA A 3 14.84 15.33 -35.44
CA ALA A 3 14.10 14.95 -34.25
C ALA A 3 14.25 13.45 -34.02
N GLN A 4 14.80 13.07 -32.89
CA GLN A 4 14.88 11.68 -32.49
C GLN A 4 13.63 11.31 -31.70
N THR A 5 13.06 10.16 -32.05
CA THR A 5 11.99 9.60 -31.25
C THR A 5 12.61 9.01 -29.98
N LEU A 6 12.32 9.63 -28.86
CA LEU A 6 12.73 9.07 -27.58
C LEU A 6 11.85 7.86 -27.24
N PRO A 7 12.45 6.80 -26.68
CA PRO A 7 11.64 5.67 -26.25
C PRO A 7 10.63 6.10 -25.19
N MET A 8 9.41 5.64 -25.31
CA MET A 8 8.40 5.92 -24.30
C MET A 8 8.70 5.13 -23.02
N PRO A 9 8.50 5.74 -21.85
CA PRO A 9 8.58 4.98 -20.60
C PRO A 9 7.59 3.82 -20.61
N ALA A 10 8.03 2.69 -20.12
CA ALA A 10 7.20 1.50 -19.98
C ALA A 10 7.27 1.00 -18.53
N LEU A 11 6.21 0.34 -18.10
CA LEU A 11 6.18 -0.34 -16.81
C LEU A 11 6.62 -1.79 -17.01
N LYS A 12 7.47 -2.26 -16.11
CA LYS A 12 7.92 -3.65 -16.06
C LYS A 12 7.54 -4.23 -14.72
N HIS A 13 6.84 -5.37 -14.74
CA HIS A 13 6.46 -6.05 -13.51
C HIS A 13 7.70 -6.57 -12.78
N VAL A 14 7.86 -6.16 -11.53
CA VAL A 14 9.00 -6.52 -10.67
C VAL A 14 8.61 -7.64 -9.72
N CYS A 15 7.56 -7.45 -8.96
CA CYS A 15 7.05 -8.43 -8.00
C CYS A 15 5.65 -8.05 -7.52
N ASP A 16 5.02 -9.00 -6.85
CA ASP A 16 3.80 -8.82 -6.08
C ASP A 16 4.14 -8.91 -4.60
N LEU A 17 3.57 -8.00 -3.82
CA LEU A 17 3.72 -7.97 -2.37
C LEU A 17 2.39 -8.36 -1.73
N ALA A 18 2.30 -9.57 -1.20
CA ALA A 18 1.15 -10.04 -0.46
C ALA A 18 1.41 -9.83 1.04
N VAL A 19 0.98 -8.69 1.55
CA VAL A 19 1.27 -8.25 2.92
C VAL A 19 0.19 -8.75 3.86
N THR A 20 0.61 -9.37 4.98
CA THR A 20 -0.30 -9.78 6.05
C THR A 20 -0.33 -8.72 7.14
N ILE A 21 -1.51 -8.48 7.67
CA ILE A 21 -1.77 -7.42 8.63
C ILE A 21 -2.50 -7.97 9.86
N SER A 22 -2.44 -7.24 10.95
CA SER A 22 -3.24 -7.49 12.14
C SER A 22 -4.31 -6.42 12.32
N ALA A 23 -5.10 -6.54 13.38
CA ALA A 23 -6.19 -5.61 13.64
C ALA A 23 -5.68 -4.16 13.71
N PRO A 24 -6.44 -3.22 13.14
CA PRO A 24 -6.07 -1.81 13.19
C PRO A 24 -5.98 -1.27 14.62
N VAL A 25 -5.01 -0.40 14.86
CA VAL A 25 -4.93 0.41 16.06
C VAL A 25 -5.58 1.76 15.75
N GLU A 26 -6.72 2.03 16.39
CA GLU A 26 -7.48 3.24 16.14
C GLU A 26 -6.95 4.38 17.00
N VAL A 27 -6.49 5.46 16.38
CA VAL A 27 -6.16 6.70 17.07
C VAL A 27 -7.41 7.55 17.28
N GLY A 28 -8.29 7.55 16.28
CA GLY A 28 -9.52 8.33 16.30
C GLY A 28 -9.41 9.62 15.52
N VAL A 29 -10.36 10.50 15.73
CA VAL A 29 -10.43 11.79 15.04
C VAL A 29 -9.36 12.72 15.60
N THR A 30 -8.55 13.27 14.70
CA THR A 30 -7.51 14.27 15.00
C THR A 30 -7.81 15.55 14.21
N PRO A 31 -7.07 16.64 14.45
CA PRO A 31 -7.23 17.85 13.63
C PRO A 31 -6.97 17.62 12.14
N MET A 32 -6.23 16.55 11.77
CA MET A 32 -5.92 16.24 10.38
C MET A 32 -7.00 15.35 9.74
N GLY A 33 -7.77 14.62 10.51
CA GLY A 33 -8.75 13.65 10.08
C GLY A 33 -8.77 12.42 10.98
N LEU A 34 -9.38 11.34 10.51
CA LEU A 34 -9.42 10.07 11.22
C LEU A 34 -8.10 9.32 11.02
N ARG A 35 -7.38 9.08 12.10
CA ARG A 35 -6.10 8.37 12.10
C ARG A 35 -6.26 6.93 12.57
N ARG A 36 -5.59 6.03 11.86
CA ARG A 36 -5.46 4.62 12.27
C ARG A 36 -4.12 4.07 11.78
N MET A 37 -3.63 3.05 12.47
CA MET A 37 -2.40 2.35 12.10
C MET A 37 -2.72 0.87 11.94
N ILE A 38 -2.26 0.28 10.86
CA ILE A 38 -2.44 -1.14 10.59
C ILE A 38 -1.09 -1.82 10.66
N PRO A 39 -0.84 -2.64 11.72
CA PRO A 39 0.44 -3.35 11.82
C PRO A 39 0.62 -4.35 10.69
N ILE A 40 1.83 -4.40 10.16
CA ILE A 40 2.26 -5.38 9.15
C ILE A 40 2.99 -6.50 9.86
N THR A 41 2.46 -7.71 9.76
CA THR A 41 2.94 -8.86 10.52
C THR A 41 3.82 -9.80 9.70
N GLY A 42 3.84 -9.65 8.39
CA GLY A 42 4.61 -10.49 7.50
C GLY A 42 4.09 -10.42 6.08
N GLY A 43 4.35 -11.45 5.31
CA GLY A 43 3.87 -11.55 3.94
C GLY A 43 4.86 -12.24 3.02
N VAL A 44 4.47 -12.35 1.77
CA VAL A 44 5.24 -13.03 0.72
C VAL A 44 5.48 -12.08 -0.44
N ILE A 45 6.70 -12.11 -0.96
CA ILE A 45 7.04 -11.46 -2.23
C ILE A 45 7.16 -12.54 -3.29
N SER A 46 6.44 -12.38 -4.37
CA SER A 46 6.53 -13.26 -5.53
C SER A 46 6.61 -12.42 -6.80
N GLY A 47 7.29 -12.92 -7.80
CA GLY A 47 7.37 -12.20 -9.07
C GLY A 47 8.60 -12.56 -9.87
N PRO A 48 8.75 -11.95 -11.07
CA PRO A 48 9.81 -12.32 -11.99
C PRO A 48 11.20 -11.85 -11.55
N LEU A 49 11.31 -10.75 -10.80
CA LEU A 49 12.61 -10.17 -10.47
C LEU A 49 12.99 -10.31 -9.00
N ILE A 50 12.02 -10.33 -8.10
CA ILE A 50 12.25 -10.39 -6.65
C ILE A 50 11.31 -11.42 -6.04
N GLN A 51 11.86 -12.30 -5.20
CA GLN A 51 11.10 -13.24 -4.37
C GLN A 51 11.64 -13.18 -2.95
N GLY A 52 10.77 -13.39 -1.97
CA GLY A 52 11.17 -13.34 -0.58
C GLY A 52 9.99 -13.22 0.36
N ARG A 53 10.23 -12.54 1.47
CA ARG A 53 9.24 -12.36 2.53
C ARG A 53 9.19 -10.91 3.02
N VAL A 54 8.04 -10.54 3.52
CA VAL A 54 7.88 -9.29 4.29
C VAL A 54 8.25 -9.57 5.74
N VAL A 55 9.12 -8.72 6.29
CA VAL A 55 9.53 -8.83 7.69
C VAL A 55 8.47 -8.17 8.57
N SER A 56 8.14 -8.82 9.70
CA SER A 56 7.22 -8.25 10.68
C SER A 56 7.82 -6.97 11.32
N GLY A 57 6.97 -6.03 11.68
CA GLY A 57 7.37 -4.83 12.43
C GLY A 57 7.11 -3.52 11.70
N GLY A 58 6.66 -3.56 10.45
CA GLY A 58 6.19 -2.38 9.75
C GLY A 58 4.74 -2.05 10.06
N ALA A 59 4.27 -0.97 9.47
CA ALA A 59 2.88 -0.54 9.61
C ALA A 59 2.44 0.31 8.43
N ASP A 60 1.13 0.34 8.22
CA ASP A 60 0.47 1.26 7.31
C ASP A 60 -0.24 2.33 8.16
N HIS A 61 0.20 3.57 8.02
CA HIS A 61 -0.38 4.71 8.70
C HIS A 61 -1.42 5.35 7.81
N GLN A 62 -2.66 5.35 8.25
CA GLN A 62 -3.78 5.84 7.45
C GLN A 62 -4.33 7.14 7.99
N LEU A 63 -4.67 8.03 7.06
CA LEU A 63 -5.42 9.25 7.32
C LEU A 63 -6.67 9.23 6.45
N ILE A 64 -7.83 9.22 7.07
CA ILE A 64 -9.11 9.16 6.38
C ILE A 64 -9.77 10.53 6.49
N VAL A 65 -10.09 11.11 5.34
CA VAL A 65 -10.63 12.47 5.19
C VAL A 65 -11.85 12.47 4.27
N ALA A 66 -12.36 13.64 3.96
CA ALA A 66 -13.47 13.85 3.03
C ALA A 66 -14.69 13.00 3.40
N ASP A 67 -15.12 13.09 4.65
CA ASP A 67 -16.30 12.40 5.19
C ASP A 67 -16.20 10.87 5.03
N GLY A 68 -14.99 10.33 5.20
CA GLY A 68 -14.73 8.90 5.17
C GLY A 68 -14.50 8.30 3.79
N THR A 69 -14.53 9.09 2.73
CA THR A 69 -14.42 8.59 1.35
C THR A 69 -13.00 8.44 0.86
N THR A 70 -12.07 9.21 1.41
CA THR A 70 -10.69 9.28 0.93
C THR A 70 -9.72 8.83 2.01
N ALA A 71 -8.89 7.85 1.70
CA ALA A 71 -7.84 7.38 2.60
C ALA A 71 -6.48 7.66 1.98
N HIS A 72 -5.63 8.35 2.73
CA HIS A 72 -4.20 8.45 2.46
C HIS A 72 -3.50 7.36 3.24
N LEU A 73 -2.74 6.51 2.54
CA LEU A 73 -2.01 5.40 3.14
C LEU A 73 -0.52 5.67 3.04
N ASP A 74 0.19 5.35 4.12
CA ASP A 74 1.64 5.51 4.22
C ASP A 74 2.19 4.27 4.92
N ALA A 75 2.59 3.29 4.12
CA ALA A 75 3.11 2.02 4.61
C ALA A 75 4.63 2.01 4.55
N ARG A 76 5.25 1.58 5.64
CA ARG A 76 6.70 1.43 5.75
C ARG A 76 7.02 0.09 6.36
N TYR A 77 7.84 -0.69 5.69
CA TYR A 77 8.21 -2.02 6.14
C TYR A 77 9.48 -2.51 5.47
N VAL A 78 10.03 -3.60 5.98
CA VAL A 78 11.25 -4.23 5.47
C VAL A 78 10.86 -5.52 4.77
N VAL A 79 11.49 -5.79 3.65
CA VAL A 79 11.41 -7.07 2.96
C VAL A 79 12.79 -7.71 2.90
N GLU A 80 12.82 -9.04 2.83
CA GLU A 80 14.06 -9.81 2.70
C GLU A 80 13.92 -10.76 1.51
N THR A 81 14.81 -10.65 0.56
CA THR A 81 14.85 -11.52 -0.61
C THR A 81 15.36 -12.91 -0.24
N HIS A 82 15.15 -13.90 -1.13
CA HIS A 82 15.60 -15.27 -0.90
C HIS A 82 17.12 -15.39 -0.71
N ASP A 83 17.89 -14.48 -1.29
CA ASP A 83 19.34 -14.44 -1.15
C ASP A 83 19.82 -13.54 0.02
N GLY A 84 18.90 -13.13 0.89
CA GLY A 84 19.23 -12.45 2.13
C GLY A 84 19.41 -10.94 2.04
N VAL A 85 19.07 -10.33 0.92
CA VAL A 85 19.11 -8.87 0.78
C VAL A 85 17.89 -8.25 1.43
N ARG A 86 18.09 -7.25 2.27
CA ARG A 86 17.00 -6.51 2.90
C ARG A 86 16.78 -5.20 2.18
N LEU A 87 15.52 -4.90 1.90
CA LEU A 87 15.08 -3.68 1.24
C LEU A 87 14.08 -2.96 2.14
N TYR A 88 14.17 -1.65 2.17
CA TYR A 88 13.19 -0.81 2.84
C TYR A 88 12.10 -0.39 1.86
N VAL A 89 10.85 -0.68 2.20
CA VAL A 89 9.70 -0.31 1.36
C VAL A 89 8.99 0.88 1.99
N HIS A 90 8.81 1.92 1.19
CA HIS A 90 7.94 3.04 1.52
C HIS A 90 6.88 3.13 0.42
N ASN A 91 5.65 2.81 0.77
CA ASN A 91 4.53 2.78 -0.16
C ASN A 91 3.47 3.79 0.27
N THR A 92 3.33 4.84 -0.51
CA THR A 92 2.23 5.79 -0.35
C THR A 92 1.11 5.43 -1.29
N ALA A 93 -0.12 5.58 -0.85
CA ALA A 93 -1.28 5.23 -1.66
C ALA A 93 -2.44 6.19 -1.42
N LEU A 94 -3.31 6.25 -2.39
CA LEU A 94 -4.58 6.95 -2.32
C LEU A 94 -5.70 5.96 -2.62
N ARG A 95 -6.67 5.89 -1.72
CA ARG A 95 -7.90 5.11 -1.92
C ARG A 95 -9.09 6.05 -1.88
N PHE A 96 -9.96 5.90 -2.86
CA PHE A 96 -11.22 6.62 -2.91
C PHE A 96 -12.36 5.63 -3.20
N ALA A 97 -13.40 5.72 -2.41
CA ALA A 97 -14.61 4.90 -2.58
C ALA A 97 -15.81 5.65 -2.02
N SER A 98 -17.01 5.13 -2.29
CA SER A 98 -18.22 5.64 -1.64
C SER A 98 -18.07 5.57 -0.11
N LYS A 99 -18.85 6.37 0.60
CA LYS A 99 -18.85 6.33 2.06
C LYS A 99 -19.19 4.93 2.59
N GLU A 100 -20.15 4.26 1.97
CA GLU A 100 -20.56 2.91 2.33
C GLU A 100 -19.45 1.88 2.10
N ASP A 101 -18.81 1.90 0.92
CA ASP A 101 -17.75 0.98 0.60
C ASP A 101 -16.49 1.26 1.44
N SER A 102 -16.19 2.52 1.69
CA SER A 102 -15.09 2.90 2.58
C SER A 102 -15.30 2.35 4.00
N LEU A 103 -16.53 2.42 4.51
CA LEU A 103 -16.85 1.87 5.82
C LEU A 103 -16.69 0.34 5.83
N ARG A 104 -17.15 -0.35 4.79
CA ARG A 104 -16.97 -1.80 4.66
C ARG A 104 -15.50 -2.19 4.67
N ILE A 105 -14.67 -1.47 3.91
CA ILE A 105 -13.22 -1.71 3.88
C ILE A 105 -12.63 -1.56 5.28
N MET A 106 -12.99 -0.51 6.00
CA MET A 106 -12.50 -0.29 7.36
C MET A 106 -12.91 -1.38 8.33
N GLN A 107 -14.03 -2.03 8.08
CA GLN A 107 -14.55 -3.14 8.89
C GLN A 107 -14.06 -4.52 8.42
N GLY A 108 -13.20 -4.57 7.41
CA GLY A 108 -12.69 -5.82 6.84
C GLY A 108 -13.71 -6.57 6.00
N GLN A 109 -14.75 -5.91 5.54
CA GLN A 109 -15.79 -6.52 4.70
C GLN A 109 -15.41 -6.42 3.21
N PRO A 110 -15.83 -7.39 2.38
CA PRO A 110 -15.55 -7.36 0.96
C PRO A 110 -16.29 -6.24 0.25
N VAL A 111 -15.65 -5.66 -0.77
CA VAL A 111 -16.22 -4.66 -1.67
C VAL A 111 -15.92 -5.06 -3.11
N ASP A 112 -16.69 -4.52 -4.05
CA ASP A 112 -16.38 -4.68 -5.47
C ASP A 112 -15.11 -3.87 -5.81
N PRO A 113 -14.02 -4.52 -6.26
CA PRO A 113 -12.79 -3.81 -6.61
C PRO A 113 -12.98 -2.74 -7.68
N ASN A 114 -13.96 -2.90 -8.57
CA ASN A 114 -14.23 -1.93 -9.63
C ASN A 114 -14.89 -0.64 -9.09
N ALA A 115 -15.45 -0.69 -7.89
CA ALA A 115 -16.06 0.47 -7.24
C ALA A 115 -15.06 1.28 -6.41
N VAL A 116 -13.80 0.85 -6.33
CA VAL A 116 -12.77 1.46 -5.49
C VAL A 116 -11.62 1.94 -6.38
N TYR A 117 -11.31 3.23 -6.26
CA TYR A 117 -10.06 3.75 -6.78
C TYR A 117 -8.96 3.48 -5.78
N PHE A 118 -7.92 2.75 -6.18
CA PHE A 118 -6.75 2.50 -5.35
C PHE A 118 -5.50 2.57 -6.21
N ARG A 119 -4.59 3.47 -5.85
CA ARG A 119 -3.29 3.62 -6.53
C ARG A 119 -2.21 3.75 -5.48
N CYS A 120 -1.18 2.97 -5.64
CA CYS A 120 -0.02 3.01 -4.76
C CYS A 120 1.25 3.32 -5.54
N GLN A 121 2.24 3.80 -4.82
CA GLN A 121 3.53 4.19 -5.37
C GLN A 121 4.64 3.63 -4.47
N PRO A 122 4.94 2.33 -4.55
CA PRO A 122 5.98 1.73 -3.73
C PRO A 122 7.36 2.20 -4.17
N HIS A 123 8.17 2.56 -3.19
CA HIS A 123 9.58 2.90 -3.36
C HIS A 123 10.42 1.88 -2.61
N LEU A 124 11.39 1.30 -3.29
CA LEU A 124 12.33 0.30 -2.73
C LEU A 124 13.70 0.92 -2.57
N GLU A 125 14.25 0.81 -1.37
CA GLU A 125 15.57 1.32 -1.04
C GLU A 125 16.50 0.22 -0.53
#